data_7b01f6dd55eab047902086538c0cde65
#
_entry.id   7b01f6dd55eab047902086538c0cde65
#
_cell.length_a   1.000
_cell.length_b   1.000
_cell.length_c   1.000
_cell.angle_alpha   90.00
_cell.angle_beta   90.00
_cell.angle_gamma   90.00
#
_symmetry.space_group_name_H-M   'P 1'
#
loop_
_entity.id
_entity.type
_entity.pdbx_description
1 polymer ?
#
loop_
_entity_poly.entity_id
_entity_poly.type
_entity_poly.pdbx_seq_one_letter_code
_entity_poly.pdbx_strand_id
1 'polypeptide(L)'
;MTRTPVPGTRRRILQTAARLFKEHGARAVGMQQVVEETGLGKSALYREFTSKDELVRAWVAELHDHAWAQIDSAIARHEGDPARQLLAVVEHAQESTQDSDAHGCTFYNTSAEFRDPGHPGRREAVDHLERLRERLSALATAARATDPDALADMLMLIISGLYANAATLGPSGPAARSVAAARILIDQHVPAHVPTPEGRRA
;
A
#
# COMPACT_ATOMS: atom_id res chain seq x y z
N MET A 1 -32.61 -7.75 26.15
CA MET A 1 -31.61 -8.84 26.21
C MET A 1 -30.48 -8.50 25.25
N THR A 2 -29.40 -7.98 25.77
CA THR A 2 -28.17 -7.66 25.00
C THR A 2 -27.45 -8.97 24.70
N ARG A 3 -27.57 -9.48 23.47
CA ARG A 3 -26.80 -10.66 23.03
C ARG A 3 -25.32 -10.30 23.04
N THR A 4 -24.54 -11.08 23.78
CA THR A 4 -23.07 -10.99 23.82
C THR A 4 -22.50 -11.04 22.39
N PRO A 5 -21.48 -10.22 22.05
CA PRO A 5 -20.82 -10.28 20.75
C PRO A 5 -20.32 -11.69 20.50
N VAL A 6 -20.64 -12.26 19.34
CA VAL A 6 -20.05 -13.54 18.91
C VAL A 6 -18.60 -13.26 18.53
N PRO A 7 -17.62 -13.94 19.13
CA PRO A 7 -16.21 -13.75 18.77
C PRO A 7 -16.02 -13.90 17.26
N GLY A 8 -15.24 -12.97 16.64
CA GLY A 8 -14.97 -13.00 15.20
C GLY A 8 -16.01 -12.30 14.30
N THR A 9 -17.12 -11.79 14.85
CA THR A 9 -18.15 -11.07 14.06
C THR A 9 -17.55 -9.90 13.28
N ARG A 10 -16.79 -9.02 13.94
CA ARG A 10 -16.13 -7.88 13.31
C ARG A 10 -15.21 -8.31 12.15
N ARG A 11 -14.38 -9.33 12.38
CA ARG A 11 -13.47 -9.87 11.36
C ARG A 11 -14.23 -10.43 10.16
N ARG A 12 -15.32 -11.18 10.40
CA ARG A 12 -16.16 -11.73 9.32
C ARG A 12 -16.78 -10.63 8.47
N ILE A 13 -17.26 -9.55 9.11
CA ILE A 13 -17.80 -8.38 8.39
C ILE A 13 -16.72 -7.73 7.53
N LEU A 14 -15.52 -7.45 8.10
CA LEU A 14 -14.40 -6.86 7.38
C LEU A 14 -13.95 -7.70 6.20
N GLN A 15 -13.81 -9.01 6.36
CA GLN A 15 -13.42 -9.91 5.27
C GLN A 15 -14.45 -9.91 4.13
N THR A 16 -15.75 -9.94 4.47
CA THR A 16 -16.81 -9.87 3.45
C THR A 16 -16.81 -8.51 2.75
N ALA A 17 -16.70 -7.42 3.51
CA ALA A 17 -16.62 -6.08 2.96
C ALA A 17 -15.38 -5.89 2.07
N ALA A 18 -14.22 -6.41 2.49
CA ALA A 18 -12.97 -6.36 1.72
C ALA A 18 -13.14 -7.01 0.34
N ARG A 19 -13.76 -8.20 0.27
CA ARG A 19 -14.05 -8.87 -0.99
C ARG A 19 -14.97 -8.02 -1.87
N LEU A 20 -16.09 -7.58 -1.33
CA LEU A 20 -17.07 -6.77 -2.06
C LEU A 20 -16.47 -5.44 -2.55
N PHE A 21 -15.68 -4.77 -1.70
CA PHE A 21 -15.02 -3.51 -2.04
C PHE A 21 -13.96 -3.69 -3.14
N LYS A 22 -13.24 -4.82 -3.13
CA LYS A 22 -12.28 -5.17 -4.18
C LYS A 22 -12.99 -5.43 -5.51
N GLU A 23 -14.11 -6.15 -5.51
CA GLU A 23 -14.86 -6.54 -6.71
C GLU A 23 -15.66 -5.38 -7.34
N HIS A 24 -16.26 -4.51 -6.51
CA HIS A 24 -17.25 -3.54 -6.95
C HIS A 24 -16.89 -2.08 -6.67
N GLY A 25 -15.78 -1.82 -5.96
CA GLY A 25 -15.44 -0.51 -5.42
C GLY A 25 -16.16 -0.20 -4.11
N ALA A 26 -15.45 0.45 -3.19
CA ALA A 26 -15.98 0.71 -1.85
C ALA A 26 -17.20 1.65 -1.88
N ARG A 27 -17.27 2.58 -2.83
CA ARG A 27 -18.38 3.53 -2.95
C ARG A 27 -19.69 2.86 -3.39
N ALA A 28 -19.62 1.88 -4.27
CA ALA A 28 -20.80 1.22 -4.84
C ALA A 28 -21.47 0.25 -3.85
N VAL A 29 -20.69 -0.41 -2.99
CA VAL A 29 -21.19 -1.42 -2.04
C VAL A 29 -21.98 -0.77 -0.91
N GLY A 30 -23.23 -1.22 -0.69
CA GLY A 30 -24.09 -0.77 0.41
C GLY A 30 -23.94 -1.63 1.66
N MET A 31 -24.25 -1.07 2.84
CA MET A 31 -24.28 -1.81 4.11
C MET A 31 -25.26 -3.00 4.07
N GLN A 32 -26.37 -2.86 3.36
CA GLN A 32 -27.35 -3.93 3.21
C GLN A 32 -26.76 -5.13 2.46
N GLN A 33 -26.00 -4.90 1.41
CA GLN A 33 -25.30 -5.95 0.65
C GLN A 33 -24.29 -6.69 1.55
N VAL A 34 -23.56 -5.96 2.39
CA VAL A 34 -22.63 -6.59 3.36
C VAL A 34 -23.39 -7.47 4.34
N VAL A 35 -24.58 -7.04 4.82
CA VAL A 35 -25.45 -7.85 5.69
C VAL A 35 -25.83 -9.16 5.01
N GLU A 36 -26.32 -9.09 3.77
CA GLU A 36 -26.78 -10.25 2.99
C GLU A 36 -25.64 -11.23 2.75
N GLU A 37 -24.49 -10.75 2.30
CA GLU A 37 -23.31 -11.58 2.03
C GLU A 37 -22.67 -12.19 3.28
N THR A 38 -22.72 -11.49 4.43
CA THR A 38 -22.22 -12.06 5.69
C THR A 38 -23.16 -13.12 6.25
N GLY A 39 -24.43 -13.11 5.89
CA GLY A 39 -25.46 -13.91 6.54
C GLY A 39 -25.69 -13.56 8.01
N LEU A 40 -25.19 -12.41 8.46
CA LEU A 40 -25.40 -11.88 9.82
C LEU A 40 -26.63 -10.97 9.82
N GLY A 41 -27.31 -10.89 10.98
CA GLY A 41 -28.42 -9.95 11.11
C GLY A 41 -27.93 -8.47 11.07
N LYS A 42 -28.77 -7.58 10.50
CA LYS A 42 -28.49 -6.13 10.42
C LYS A 42 -28.01 -5.53 11.76
N SER A 43 -28.63 -5.93 12.89
CA SER A 43 -28.23 -5.47 14.22
C SER A 43 -26.80 -5.90 14.62
N ALA A 44 -26.30 -7.04 14.11
CA ALA A 44 -24.93 -7.46 14.38
C ALA A 44 -23.92 -6.58 13.63
N LEU A 45 -24.21 -6.22 12.37
CA LEU A 45 -23.36 -5.35 11.58
C LEU A 45 -23.29 -3.94 12.20
N TYR A 46 -24.45 -3.31 12.50
CA TYR A 46 -24.51 -1.95 13.04
C TYR A 46 -23.98 -1.81 14.47
N ARG A 47 -23.85 -2.90 15.20
CA ARG A 47 -23.15 -2.92 16.49
C ARG A 47 -21.63 -2.83 16.33
N GLU A 48 -21.07 -3.42 15.25
CA GLU A 48 -19.64 -3.44 15.00
C GLU A 48 -19.16 -2.22 14.20
N PHE A 49 -20.03 -1.70 13.33
CA PHE A 49 -19.77 -0.54 12.46
C PHE A 49 -21.00 0.33 12.37
N THR A 50 -20.91 1.53 12.93
CA THR A 50 -22.05 2.47 13.04
C THR A 50 -22.42 3.07 11.68
N SER A 51 -21.49 3.10 10.74
CA SER A 51 -21.67 3.64 9.39
C SER A 51 -20.83 2.90 8.36
N LYS A 52 -21.16 3.14 7.08
CA LYS A 52 -20.34 2.68 5.96
C LYS A 52 -18.94 3.30 5.98
N ASP A 53 -18.85 4.58 6.31
CA ASP A 53 -17.58 5.30 6.36
C ASP A 53 -16.63 4.71 7.41
N GLU A 54 -17.18 4.30 8.57
CA GLU A 54 -16.41 3.59 9.58
C GLU A 54 -15.93 2.22 9.10
N LEU A 55 -16.78 1.47 8.36
CA LEU A 55 -16.43 0.18 7.77
C LEU A 55 -15.34 0.35 6.72
N VAL A 56 -15.44 1.36 5.84
CA VAL A 56 -14.43 1.67 4.82
C VAL A 56 -13.10 2.06 5.50
N ARG A 57 -13.14 2.93 6.51
CA ARG A 57 -11.94 3.31 7.26
C ARG A 57 -11.26 2.09 7.89
N ALA A 58 -12.03 1.23 8.55
CA ALA A 58 -11.47 0.04 9.21
C ALA A 58 -10.87 -0.96 8.21
N TRP A 59 -11.48 -1.09 7.03
CA TRP A 59 -10.92 -1.90 5.95
C TRP A 59 -9.60 -1.34 5.41
N VAL A 60 -9.53 -0.01 5.16
CA VAL A 60 -8.30 0.62 4.68
C VAL A 60 -7.19 0.53 5.73
N ALA A 61 -7.52 0.69 7.02
CA ALA A 61 -6.56 0.54 8.12
C ALA A 61 -5.99 -0.90 8.20
N GLU A 62 -6.82 -1.94 8.04
CA GLU A 62 -6.35 -3.34 8.01
C GLU A 62 -5.41 -3.59 6.82
N LEU A 63 -5.73 -3.01 5.66
CA LEU A 63 -4.85 -3.05 4.49
C LEU A 63 -3.54 -2.30 4.72
N HIS A 64 -3.58 -1.14 5.37
CA HIS A 64 -2.41 -0.35 5.76
C HIS A 64 -1.46 -1.18 6.62
N ASP A 65 -1.96 -1.78 7.69
CA ASP A 65 -1.15 -2.59 8.60
C ASP A 65 -0.51 -3.78 7.87
N HIS A 66 -1.30 -4.47 7.03
CA HIS A 66 -0.80 -5.59 6.23
C HIS A 66 0.28 -5.17 5.23
N ALA A 67 0.04 -4.09 4.47
CA ALA A 67 0.99 -3.58 3.49
C ALA A 67 2.31 -3.15 4.15
N TRP A 68 2.23 -2.47 5.31
CA TRP A 68 3.43 -2.07 6.05
C TRP A 68 4.23 -3.25 6.56
N ALA A 69 3.59 -4.29 7.09
CA ALA A 69 4.30 -5.50 7.52
C ALA A 69 5.08 -6.14 6.34
N GLN A 70 4.53 -6.11 5.14
CA GLN A 70 5.18 -6.63 3.93
C GLN A 70 6.33 -5.73 3.46
N ILE A 71 6.13 -4.41 3.44
CA ILE A 71 7.15 -3.42 3.06
C ILE A 71 8.33 -3.50 4.04
N ASP A 72 8.07 -3.51 5.36
CA ASP A 72 9.12 -3.62 6.36
C ASP A 72 9.89 -4.94 6.26
N SER A 73 9.19 -6.04 5.95
CA SER A 73 9.85 -7.33 5.66
C SER A 73 10.75 -7.26 4.42
N ALA A 74 10.30 -6.59 3.35
CA ALA A 74 11.10 -6.41 2.15
C ALA A 74 12.37 -5.59 2.42
N ILE A 75 12.25 -4.50 3.17
CA ILE A 75 13.35 -3.63 3.60
C ILE A 75 14.34 -4.39 4.49
N ALA A 76 13.86 -5.15 5.46
CA ALA A 76 14.69 -5.86 6.44
C ALA A 76 15.63 -6.90 5.81
N ARG A 77 15.26 -7.48 4.65
CA ARG A 77 16.11 -8.42 3.90
C ARG A 77 17.41 -7.79 3.37
N HIS A 78 17.50 -6.47 3.37
CA HIS A 78 18.65 -5.71 2.85
C HIS A 78 19.21 -4.75 3.91
N GLU A 79 19.27 -5.22 5.16
CA GLU A 79 19.82 -4.42 6.26
C GLU A 79 21.26 -3.95 5.94
N GLY A 80 21.53 -2.66 6.21
CA GLY A 80 22.82 -2.03 5.91
C GLY A 80 23.01 -1.53 4.48
N ASP A 81 22.08 -1.81 3.55
CA ASP A 81 22.13 -1.32 2.17
C ASP A 81 20.88 -0.51 1.82
N PRO A 82 20.86 0.80 2.15
CA PRO A 82 19.69 1.64 1.90
C PRO A 82 19.30 1.78 0.41
N ALA A 83 20.27 1.73 -0.51
CA ALA A 83 19.99 1.78 -1.94
C ALA A 83 19.24 0.51 -2.40
N ARG A 84 19.66 -0.64 -1.90
CA ARG A 84 18.97 -1.91 -2.17
C ARG A 84 17.61 -1.99 -1.47
N GLN A 85 17.47 -1.37 -0.29
CA GLN A 85 16.17 -1.24 0.41
C GLN A 85 15.17 -0.42 -0.40
N LEU A 86 15.58 0.70 -1.02
CA LEU A 86 14.74 1.47 -1.94
C LEU A 86 14.20 0.60 -3.09
N LEU A 87 15.10 -0.16 -3.71
CA LEU A 87 14.72 -1.05 -4.81
C LEU A 87 13.78 -2.14 -4.35
N ALA A 88 13.99 -2.72 -3.16
CA ALA A 88 13.15 -3.78 -2.60
C ALA A 88 11.71 -3.34 -2.38
N VAL A 89 11.45 -2.06 -2.07
CA VAL A 89 10.08 -1.52 -2.00
C VAL A 89 9.39 -1.57 -3.35
N VAL A 90 10.10 -1.23 -4.44
CA VAL A 90 9.53 -1.27 -5.80
C VAL A 90 9.35 -2.72 -6.28
N GLU A 91 10.30 -3.61 -5.96
CA GLU A 91 10.19 -5.05 -6.25
C GLU A 91 8.98 -5.66 -5.55
N HIS A 92 8.79 -5.35 -4.27
CA HIS A 92 7.60 -5.79 -3.52
C HIS A 92 6.30 -5.27 -4.15
N ALA A 93 6.26 -3.99 -4.55
CA ALA A 93 5.11 -3.44 -5.27
C ALA A 93 4.85 -4.18 -6.59
N GLN A 94 5.90 -4.54 -7.35
CA GLN A 94 5.75 -5.30 -8.59
C GLN A 94 5.27 -6.74 -8.32
N GLU A 95 5.80 -7.41 -7.31
CA GLU A 95 5.36 -8.75 -6.90
C GLU A 95 3.86 -8.76 -6.55
N SER A 96 3.38 -7.74 -5.83
CA SER A 96 1.97 -7.62 -5.44
C SER A 96 1.01 -7.44 -6.61
N THR A 97 1.50 -7.09 -7.81
CA THR A 97 0.68 -6.96 -9.04
C THR A 97 0.62 -8.24 -9.87
N GLN A 98 1.32 -9.30 -9.50
CA GLN A 98 1.31 -10.56 -10.24
C GLN A 98 0.03 -11.36 -10.03
N ASP A 99 -0.76 -11.02 -9.02
CA ASP A 99 -2.05 -11.64 -8.77
C ASP A 99 -3.05 -11.22 -9.87
N SER A 100 -3.74 -12.19 -10.48
CA SER A 100 -4.70 -11.95 -11.57
C SER A 100 -5.85 -11.02 -11.20
N ASP A 101 -6.09 -10.87 -9.90
CA ASP A 101 -7.16 -10.04 -9.33
C ASP A 101 -6.66 -8.64 -8.90
N ALA A 102 -5.50 -8.19 -9.40
CA ALA A 102 -4.97 -6.87 -9.07
C ALA A 102 -5.77 -5.75 -9.77
N HIS A 103 -6.56 -5.01 -9.00
CA HIS A 103 -7.38 -3.87 -9.48
C HIS A 103 -6.67 -2.52 -9.29
N GLY A 104 -5.33 -2.49 -9.33
CA GLY A 104 -4.54 -1.30 -9.04
C GLY A 104 -4.26 -1.11 -7.55
N CYS A 105 -3.77 0.08 -7.19
CA CYS A 105 -3.49 0.41 -5.79
C CYS A 105 -4.77 0.77 -5.05
N THR A 106 -5.14 0.00 -4.03
CA THR A 106 -6.35 0.23 -3.24
C THR A 106 -6.36 1.61 -2.57
N PHE A 107 -5.21 2.13 -2.13
CA PHE A 107 -5.12 3.44 -1.48
C PHE A 107 -5.38 4.57 -2.48
N TYR A 108 -4.79 4.55 -3.68
CA TYR A 108 -5.10 5.51 -4.74
C TYR A 108 -6.57 5.41 -5.17
N ASN A 109 -7.08 4.20 -5.36
CA ASN A 109 -8.48 3.98 -5.75
C ASN A 109 -9.44 4.53 -4.70
N THR A 110 -9.23 4.23 -3.42
CA THR A 110 -10.06 4.75 -2.32
C THR A 110 -10.02 6.28 -2.27
N SER A 111 -8.85 6.89 -2.43
CA SER A 111 -8.72 8.35 -2.43
C SER A 111 -9.45 9.00 -3.62
N ALA A 112 -9.52 8.32 -4.76
CA ALA A 112 -10.25 8.80 -5.94
C ALA A 112 -11.76 8.60 -5.84
N GLU A 113 -12.22 7.50 -5.25
CA GLU A 113 -13.63 7.21 -5.03
C GLU A 113 -14.28 8.19 -4.04
N PHE A 114 -13.60 8.54 -2.96
CA PHE A 114 -14.06 9.44 -1.90
C PHE A 114 -13.39 10.80 -2.04
N ARG A 115 -14.02 11.71 -2.79
CA ARG A 115 -13.45 13.04 -3.10
C ARG A 115 -13.43 14.01 -1.91
N ASP A 116 -14.31 13.80 -0.92
CA ASP A 116 -14.32 14.62 0.29
C ASP A 116 -13.04 14.39 1.12
N PRO A 117 -12.20 15.41 1.33
CA PRO A 117 -11.00 15.29 2.17
C PRO A 117 -11.30 14.88 3.61
N GLY A 118 -12.52 15.19 4.09
CA GLY A 118 -12.99 14.81 5.43
C GLY A 118 -13.40 13.35 5.57
N HIS A 119 -13.57 12.61 4.45
CA HIS A 119 -13.99 11.21 4.51
C HIS A 119 -12.93 10.34 5.19
N PRO A 120 -13.29 9.57 6.25
CA PRO A 120 -12.30 8.86 7.08
C PRO A 120 -11.51 7.80 6.32
N GLY A 121 -12.14 7.07 5.39
CA GLY A 121 -11.41 6.11 4.54
C GLY A 121 -10.45 6.76 3.55
N ARG A 122 -10.78 7.98 3.05
CA ARG A 122 -9.86 8.75 2.22
C ARG A 122 -8.63 9.20 3.02
N ARG A 123 -8.83 9.72 4.23
CA ARG A 123 -7.72 10.14 5.10
C ARG A 123 -6.78 8.98 5.35
N GLU A 124 -7.30 7.84 5.77
CA GLU A 124 -6.51 6.62 6.00
C GLU A 124 -5.69 6.20 4.76
N ALA A 125 -6.29 6.33 3.57
CA ALA A 125 -5.61 6.01 2.32
C ALA A 125 -4.51 7.01 1.97
N VAL A 126 -4.75 8.31 2.19
CA VAL A 126 -3.75 9.37 1.96
C VAL A 126 -2.61 9.25 2.95
N ASP A 127 -2.91 9.04 4.25
CA ASP A 127 -1.91 8.85 5.30
C ASP A 127 -0.96 7.67 4.97
N HIS A 128 -1.49 6.58 4.36
CA HIS A 128 -0.66 5.48 3.88
C HIS A 128 0.33 5.92 2.80
N LEU A 129 -0.14 6.69 1.81
CA LEU A 129 0.70 7.15 0.69
C LEU A 129 1.76 8.16 1.15
N GLU A 130 1.40 9.08 2.05
CA GLU A 130 2.32 10.05 2.65
C GLU A 130 3.41 9.33 3.45
N ARG A 131 3.04 8.36 4.29
CA ARG A 131 4.00 7.56 5.04
C ARG A 131 4.93 6.75 4.14
N LEU A 132 4.43 6.22 3.01
CA LEU A 132 5.29 5.53 2.04
C LEU A 132 6.32 6.49 1.43
N ARG A 133 5.89 7.70 1.04
CA ARG A 133 6.79 8.75 0.55
C ARG A 133 7.86 9.11 1.59
N GLU A 134 7.46 9.33 2.85
CA GLU A 134 8.38 9.62 3.95
C GLU A 134 9.40 8.48 4.16
N ARG A 135 8.95 7.22 4.08
CA ARG A 135 9.84 6.07 4.21
C ARG A 135 10.87 6.02 3.07
N LEU A 136 10.45 6.28 1.83
CA LEU A 136 11.35 6.35 0.68
C LEU A 136 12.35 7.51 0.83
N SER A 137 11.91 8.69 1.27
CA SER A 137 12.81 9.83 1.53
C SER A 137 13.84 9.52 2.62
N ALA A 138 13.42 8.88 3.71
CA ALA A 138 14.33 8.44 4.77
C ALA A 138 15.39 7.42 4.27
N LEU A 139 14.98 6.46 3.45
CA LEU A 139 15.90 5.50 2.83
C LEU A 139 16.84 6.17 1.83
N ALA A 140 16.34 7.11 1.02
CA ALA A 140 17.15 7.88 0.09
C ALA A 140 18.19 8.75 0.82
N THR A 141 17.80 9.34 1.96
CA THR A 141 18.73 10.08 2.84
C THR A 141 19.82 9.15 3.40
N ALA A 142 19.44 7.98 3.88
CA ALA A 142 20.37 6.97 4.37
C ALA A 142 21.32 6.45 3.27
N ALA A 143 20.83 6.37 2.02
CA ALA A 143 21.61 6.03 0.84
C ALA A 143 22.52 7.19 0.36
N ARG A 144 22.45 8.37 0.98
CA ARG A 144 23.18 9.59 0.59
C ARG A 144 22.82 10.07 -0.81
N ALA A 145 21.56 9.93 -1.21
CA ALA A 145 21.09 10.44 -2.48
C ALA A 145 21.35 11.98 -2.59
N THR A 146 21.63 12.44 -3.79
CA THR A 146 21.89 13.88 -4.06
C THR A 146 20.68 14.76 -3.76
N ASP A 147 19.47 14.26 -4.00
CA ASP A 147 18.19 14.88 -3.65
C ASP A 147 17.23 13.77 -3.17
N PRO A 148 17.19 13.48 -1.85
CA PRO A 148 16.39 12.39 -1.30
C PRO A 148 14.89 12.53 -1.54
N ASP A 149 14.35 13.75 -1.45
CA ASP A 149 12.92 14.00 -1.63
C ASP A 149 12.52 13.86 -3.10
N ALA A 150 13.32 14.38 -4.02
CA ALA A 150 13.07 14.18 -5.45
C ALA A 150 13.14 12.70 -5.85
N LEU A 151 14.11 11.94 -5.32
CA LEU A 151 14.19 10.49 -5.56
C LEU A 151 12.96 9.78 -5.02
N ALA A 152 12.52 10.11 -3.80
CA ALA A 152 11.31 9.54 -3.21
C ALA A 152 10.07 9.83 -4.08
N ASP A 153 9.90 11.07 -4.54
CA ASP A 153 8.77 11.46 -5.39
C ASP A 153 8.78 10.72 -6.73
N MET A 154 9.96 10.57 -7.36
CA MET A 154 10.10 9.79 -8.59
C MET A 154 9.78 8.29 -8.39
N LEU A 155 10.21 7.70 -7.26
CA LEU A 155 9.87 6.32 -6.93
C LEU A 155 8.37 6.16 -6.64
N MET A 156 7.72 7.14 -6.00
CA MET A 156 6.25 7.16 -5.84
C MET A 156 5.54 7.19 -7.19
N LEU A 157 6.02 7.98 -8.17
CA LEU A 157 5.47 8.00 -9.53
C LEU A 157 5.64 6.63 -10.23
N ILE A 158 6.78 5.97 -10.07
CA ILE A 158 7.00 4.62 -10.61
C ILE A 158 6.02 3.63 -9.98
N ILE A 159 5.88 3.63 -8.66
CA ILE A 159 4.99 2.72 -7.93
C ILE A 159 3.53 2.95 -8.34
N SER A 160 3.08 4.19 -8.43
CA SER A 160 1.71 4.51 -8.87
C SER A 160 1.46 4.08 -10.31
N GLY A 161 2.42 4.36 -11.20
CA GLY A 161 2.37 3.95 -12.61
C GLY A 161 2.39 2.43 -12.78
N LEU A 162 3.17 1.72 -11.95
CA LEU A 162 3.22 0.26 -11.91
C LEU A 162 1.83 -0.32 -11.62
N TYR A 163 1.18 0.11 -10.55
CA TYR A 163 -0.17 -0.37 -10.19
C TYR A 163 -1.22 -0.05 -11.25
N ALA A 164 -1.19 1.17 -11.80
CA ALA A 164 -2.12 1.60 -12.84
C ALA A 164 -1.95 0.78 -14.14
N ASN A 165 -0.70 0.57 -14.57
CA ASN A 165 -0.41 -0.19 -15.78
C ASN A 165 -0.67 -1.69 -15.60
N ALA A 166 -0.35 -2.27 -14.44
CA ALA A 166 -0.64 -3.67 -14.16
C ALA A 166 -2.14 -3.97 -14.23
N ALA A 167 -2.96 -3.09 -13.64
CA ALA A 167 -4.43 -3.23 -13.67
C ALA A 167 -5.05 -3.04 -15.06
N THR A 168 -4.42 -2.24 -15.94
CA THR A 168 -5.02 -1.86 -17.23
C THR A 168 -4.44 -2.65 -18.40
N LEU A 169 -3.12 -2.84 -18.42
CA LEU A 169 -2.39 -3.44 -19.53
C LEU A 169 -1.79 -4.81 -19.17
N GLY A 170 -2.02 -5.25 -17.93
CA GLY A 170 -1.49 -6.50 -17.39
C GLY A 170 -0.06 -6.36 -16.81
N PRO A 171 0.35 -7.30 -15.93
CA PRO A 171 1.63 -7.26 -15.24
C PRO A 171 2.83 -7.45 -16.18
N SER A 172 2.65 -8.06 -17.34
CA SER A 172 3.71 -8.28 -18.34
C SER A 172 3.97 -7.07 -19.26
N GLY A 173 3.10 -6.04 -19.20
CA GLY A 173 3.19 -4.80 -19.98
C GLY A 173 4.24 -3.82 -19.41
N PRO A 174 3.95 -2.51 -19.46
CA PRO A 174 4.85 -1.48 -18.92
C PRO A 174 5.20 -1.69 -17.43
N ALA A 175 4.28 -2.27 -16.65
CA ALA A 175 4.49 -2.60 -15.23
C ALA A 175 5.74 -3.47 -15.01
N ALA A 176 6.06 -4.39 -15.92
CA ALA A 176 7.25 -5.25 -15.85
C ALA A 176 8.58 -4.47 -15.94
N ARG A 177 8.56 -3.19 -16.33
CA ARG A 177 9.75 -2.34 -16.43
C ARG A 177 10.01 -1.49 -15.20
N SER A 178 9.11 -1.48 -14.23
CA SER A 178 9.16 -0.57 -13.07
C SER A 178 10.41 -0.77 -12.21
N VAL A 179 10.82 -2.01 -11.95
CA VAL A 179 12.04 -2.31 -11.18
C VAL A 179 13.30 -1.83 -11.92
N ALA A 180 13.36 -2.04 -13.24
CA ALA A 180 14.50 -1.57 -14.04
C ALA A 180 14.57 -0.03 -14.06
N ALA A 181 13.42 0.66 -14.19
CA ALA A 181 13.34 2.11 -14.15
C ALA A 181 13.76 2.66 -12.77
N ALA A 182 13.28 2.04 -11.69
CA ALA A 182 13.67 2.42 -10.33
C ALA A 182 15.16 2.25 -10.09
N ARG A 183 15.76 1.16 -10.57
CA ARG A 183 17.21 0.92 -10.47
C ARG A 183 18.00 2.04 -11.15
N ILE A 184 17.64 2.40 -12.38
CA ILE A 184 18.30 3.50 -13.11
C ILE A 184 18.23 4.82 -12.31
N LEU A 185 17.06 5.15 -11.74
CA LEU A 185 16.92 6.36 -10.93
C LEU A 185 17.77 6.30 -9.65
N ILE A 186 17.77 5.18 -8.95
CA ILE A 186 18.58 5.01 -7.74
C ILE A 186 20.07 5.15 -8.09
N ASP A 187 20.55 4.48 -9.14
CA ASP A 187 21.95 4.52 -9.57
C ASP A 187 22.40 5.95 -9.98
N GLN A 188 21.48 6.77 -10.52
CA GLN A 188 21.74 8.16 -10.89
C GLN A 188 21.80 9.12 -9.70
N HIS A 189 21.05 8.84 -8.62
CA HIS A 189 20.91 9.75 -7.49
C HIS A 189 21.76 9.32 -6.28
N VAL A 190 22.12 8.06 -6.19
CA VAL A 190 22.92 7.52 -5.08
C VAL A 190 24.38 7.37 -5.55
N PRO A 191 25.36 8.05 -4.90
CA PRO A 191 26.77 7.91 -5.26
C PRO A 191 27.20 6.46 -5.16
N ALA A 192 27.98 5.98 -6.14
CA ALA A 192 28.60 4.66 -6.06
C ALA A 192 29.45 4.59 -4.78
N HIS A 193 29.31 3.52 -4.02
CA HIS A 193 30.11 3.28 -2.83
C HIS A 193 31.59 3.22 -3.23
N VAL A 194 32.34 4.29 -2.96
CA VAL A 194 33.81 4.27 -3.09
C VAL A 194 34.33 3.55 -1.86
N PRO A 195 34.90 2.35 -1.97
CA PRO A 195 35.49 1.67 -0.85
C PRO A 195 36.62 2.55 -0.30
N THR A 196 36.55 2.87 0.99
CA THR A 196 37.63 3.60 1.67
C THR A 196 38.91 2.78 1.46
N PRO A 197 40.00 3.36 0.91
CA PRO A 197 41.25 2.62 0.78
C PRO A 197 41.69 2.19 2.16
N GLU A 198 41.78 0.88 2.42
CA GLU A 198 42.34 0.32 3.63
C GLU A 198 43.71 0.97 3.84
N GLY A 199 43.85 1.66 4.99
CA GLY A 199 45.07 2.36 5.34
C GLY A 199 46.26 1.44 5.17
N ARG A 200 47.17 1.81 4.26
CA ARG A 200 48.52 1.23 4.23
C ARG A 200 49.10 1.41 5.61
N ARG A 201 49.13 0.36 6.37
CA ARG A 201 50.02 0.31 7.57
C ARG A 201 51.42 0.36 7.05
N ALA A 202 52.10 1.44 7.40
CA ALA A 202 53.58 1.56 7.30
C ALA A 202 54.26 0.78 8.39
#